data_60f64fce89ef1c0e03eb6feedcb984e1
#
_entry.id   60f64fce89ef1c0e03eb6feedcb984e1
#
_cell.length_a   1.000
_cell.length_b   1.000
_cell.length_c   1.000
_cell.angle_alpha   90.00
_cell.angle_beta   90.00
_cell.angle_gamma   90.00
#
_symmetry.space_group_name_H-M   'P 1'
#
loop_
_entity.id
_entity.type
_entity.pdbx_description
1 polymer ?
#
loop_
_entity_poly.entity_id
_entity_poly.type
_entity_poly.pdbx_seq_one_letter_code
_entity_poly.pdbx_strand_id
1 'polypeptide(L)'
;DPNVGVIIIDIICGINAAKNTIAFHAETIKKAIQIAEEQGRKLSVFAYICGTEKDVSENELKLLTDSGAKLFTSNALMSFAAALVVNKSDENLIKKIRAEFLEGELI
;
A
#
# COMPACT_ATOMS: atom_id res chain seq x y z
N ASP A 1 15.42 5.10 -6.21
CA ASP A 1 15.28 5.51 -7.60
C ASP A 1 14.33 6.71 -7.70
N PRO A 2 14.78 7.85 -8.24
CA PRO A 2 13.98 9.07 -8.32
C PRO A 2 12.78 8.95 -9.28
N ASN A 3 12.71 7.91 -10.09
CA ASN A 3 11.62 7.70 -11.03
C ASN A 3 10.48 6.85 -10.46
N VAL A 4 10.64 6.32 -9.24
CA VAL A 4 9.60 5.51 -8.60
C VAL A 4 8.60 6.41 -7.91
N GLY A 5 7.34 6.35 -8.33
CA GLY A 5 6.24 7.13 -7.75
C GLY A 5 5.38 6.36 -6.76
N VAL A 6 5.37 5.04 -6.86
CA VAL A 6 4.58 4.17 -5.97
C VAL A 6 5.30 2.86 -5.71
N ILE A 7 5.22 2.40 -4.48
CA ILE A 7 5.69 1.07 -4.06
C ILE A 7 4.49 0.30 -3.53
N ILE A 8 4.33 -0.93 -3.98
CA ILE A 8 3.31 -1.83 -3.46
C ILE A 8 3.98 -3.02 -2.79
N ILE A 9 3.50 -3.36 -1.60
CA ILE A 9 4.06 -4.46 -0.81
C ILE A 9 2.97 -5.37 -0.27
N ASP A 10 3.26 -6.66 -0.29
CA ASP A 10 2.47 -7.66 0.41
C ASP A 10 3.21 -8.02 1.70
N ILE A 11 2.57 -7.83 2.84
CA ILE A 11 3.13 -8.18 4.14
C ILE A 11 2.47 -9.47 4.60
N ILE A 12 3.26 -10.52 4.74
CA ILE A 12 2.77 -11.83 5.14
C ILE A 12 2.95 -12.00 6.64
N CYS A 13 1.85 -12.22 7.35
CA CYS A 13 1.83 -12.44 8.78
C CYS A 13 1.25 -13.82 9.08
N GLY A 14 1.74 -14.47 10.12
CA GLY A 14 1.26 -15.79 10.52
C GLY A 14 2.33 -16.64 11.19
N ILE A 15 2.01 -17.92 11.40
CA ILE A 15 2.82 -18.85 12.20
C ILE A 15 4.25 -19.00 11.67
N ASN A 16 4.43 -19.01 10.36
CA ASN A 16 5.73 -19.20 9.72
C ASN A 16 6.35 -17.89 9.22
N ALA A 17 5.75 -16.75 9.54
CA ALA A 17 6.27 -15.46 9.14
C ALA A 17 7.32 -14.96 10.14
N ALA A 18 8.18 -14.06 9.69
CA ALA A 18 9.17 -13.42 10.56
C ALA A 18 8.48 -12.61 11.65
N LYS A 19 9.04 -12.62 12.86
CA LYS A 19 8.54 -11.82 13.98
C LYS A 19 8.83 -10.34 13.72
N ASN A 20 7.91 -9.46 14.18
CA ASN A 20 8.05 -8.00 14.07
C ASN A 20 8.15 -7.49 12.62
N THR A 21 7.64 -8.25 11.68
CA THR A 21 7.64 -7.87 10.26
C THR A 21 6.98 -6.53 10.02
N ILE A 22 5.83 -6.28 10.66
CA ILE A 22 5.08 -5.04 10.49
C ILE A 22 5.85 -3.84 11.03
N ALA A 23 6.44 -3.95 12.21
CA ALA A 23 7.23 -2.86 12.78
C ALA A 23 8.44 -2.52 11.92
N PHE A 24 9.12 -3.55 11.39
CA PHE A 24 10.23 -3.36 10.47
C PHE A 24 9.81 -2.64 9.19
N HIS A 25 8.71 -3.07 8.58
CA HIS A 25 8.19 -2.41 7.38
C HIS A 25 7.75 -0.98 7.64
N ALA A 26 7.08 -0.73 8.76
CA ALA A 26 6.65 0.62 9.13
C ALA A 26 7.83 1.58 9.22
N GLU A 27 8.91 1.17 9.86
CA GLU A 27 10.11 1.99 9.97
C GLU A 27 10.77 2.23 8.60
N THR A 28 10.87 1.20 7.78
CA THR A 28 11.45 1.29 6.44
C THR A 28 10.61 2.20 5.53
N ILE A 29 9.29 2.07 5.59
CA ILE A 29 8.36 2.91 4.81
C ILE A 29 8.52 4.38 5.21
N LYS A 30 8.55 4.66 6.50
CA LYS A 30 8.73 6.02 7.02
C LYS A 30 10.00 6.65 6.48
N LYS A 31 11.10 5.92 6.52
CA LYS A 31 12.40 6.38 5.98
C LYS A 31 12.35 6.63 4.48
N ALA A 32 11.73 5.72 3.72
CA ALA A 32 11.63 5.86 2.27
C ALA A 32 10.83 7.11 1.87
N ILE A 33 9.70 7.34 2.52
CA ILE A 33 8.86 8.52 2.27
C ILE A 33 9.62 9.79 2.64
N GLN A 34 10.31 9.79 3.78
CA GLN A 34 11.11 10.93 4.23
C GLN A 34 12.22 11.28 3.22
N ILE A 35 12.94 10.29 2.73
CA ILE A 35 13.99 10.50 1.73
C ILE A 35 13.40 11.11 0.46
N ALA A 36 12.25 10.63 0.01
CA ALA A 36 11.59 11.19 -1.16
C ALA A 36 11.17 12.66 -0.94
N GLU A 37 10.60 12.97 0.22
CA GLU A 37 10.21 14.34 0.57
C GLU A 37 11.41 15.28 0.60
N GLU A 38 12.54 14.84 1.15
CA GLU A 38 13.78 15.62 1.16
C GLU A 38 14.31 15.92 -0.25
N GLN A 39 13.97 15.06 -1.21
CA GLN A 39 14.29 15.25 -2.62
C GLN A 39 13.22 16.03 -3.39
N GLY A 40 12.21 16.55 -2.71
CA GLY A 40 11.10 17.25 -3.35
C GLY A 40 10.16 16.37 -4.15
N ARG A 41 10.15 15.06 -3.87
CA ARG A 41 9.31 14.07 -4.57
C ARG A 41 8.21 13.53 -3.65
N LYS A 42 7.13 13.08 -4.28
CA LYS A 42 6.07 12.38 -3.57
C LYS A 42 6.20 10.87 -3.85
N LEU A 43 6.28 10.09 -2.79
CA LEU A 43 6.30 8.63 -2.87
C LEU A 43 5.05 8.09 -2.17
N SER A 44 4.27 7.30 -2.88
CA SER A 44 3.12 6.58 -2.29
C SER A 44 3.54 5.15 -1.98
N VAL A 45 3.20 4.66 -0.80
CA VAL A 45 3.45 3.27 -0.41
C VAL A 45 2.11 2.63 -0.06
N PHE A 46 1.78 1.56 -0.76
CA PHE A 46 0.56 0.80 -0.59
C PHE A 46 0.89 -0.58 -0.04
N ALA A 47 0.15 -1.01 0.95
CA ALA A 47 0.39 -2.30 1.59
C ALA A 47 -0.89 -3.13 1.65
N TYR A 48 -0.74 -4.42 1.37
CA TYR A 48 -1.75 -5.44 1.59
C TYR A 48 -1.22 -6.44 2.61
N ILE A 49 -2.01 -6.71 3.65
CA ILE A 49 -1.58 -7.62 4.71
C ILE A 49 -2.23 -8.98 4.48
N CYS A 50 -1.38 -9.98 4.28
CA CYS A 50 -1.78 -11.38 4.17
C CYS A 50 -1.71 -12.02 5.56
N GLY A 51 -2.87 -12.24 6.16
CA GLY A 51 -2.98 -12.83 7.49
C GLY A 51 -4.41 -12.70 8.00
N THR A 52 -4.64 -13.21 9.19
CA THR A 52 -5.95 -13.10 9.84
C THR A 52 -5.92 -12.02 10.91
N GLU A 53 -7.09 -11.66 11.43
CA GLU A 53 -7.20 -10.72 12.54
C GLU A 53 -6.42 -11.18 13.79
N LYS A 54 -6.17 -12.49 13.89
CA LYS A 54 -5.38 -13.07 14.97
C LYS A 54 -3.89 -12.84 14.81
N ASP A 55 -3.44 -12.61 13.57
CA ASP A 55 -2.01 -12.47 13.26
C ASP A 55 -1.55 -11.02 13.34
N VAL A 56 -2.47 -10.07 13.30
CA VAL A 56 -2.17 -8.64 13.23
C VAL A 56 -3.01 -7.87 14.24
N SER A 57 -2.37 -7.12 15.10
CA SER A 57 -3.06 -6.28 16.08
C SER A 57 -3.42 -4.91 15.50
N GLU A 58 -4.41 -4.24 16.13
CA GLU A 58 -4.76 -2.87 15.77
C GLU A 58 -3.58 -1.91 15.92
N ASN A 59 -2.73 -2.12 16.92
CA ASN A 59 -1.54 -1.32 17.14
C ASN A 59 -0.55 -1.44 15.98
N GLU A 60 -0.40 -2.65 15.44
CA GLU A 60 0.46 -2.89 14.28
C GLU A 60 -0.09 -2.23 13.01
N LEU A 61 -1.40 -2.28 12.80
CA LEU A 61 -2.04 -1.57 11.70
C LEU A 61 -1.83 -0.06 11.81
N LYS A 62 -1.93 0.48 13.02
CA LYS A 62 -1.68 1.88 13.29
C LYS A 62 -0.23 2.27 13.00
N LEU A 63 0.73 1.43 13.36
CA LEU A 63 2.14 1.66 13.02
C LEU A 63 2.33 1.84 11.51
N LEU A 64 1.70 1.00 10.70
CA LEU A 64 1.79 1.09 9.24
C LEU A 64 1.14 2.38 8.72
N THR A 65 -0.05 2.72 9.17
CA THR A 65 -0.73 3.94 8.72
C THR A 65 0.01 5.19 9.17
N ASP A 66 0.55 5.20 10.38
CA ASP A 66 1.35 6.32 10.89
C ASP A 66 2.67 6.46 10.13
N SER A 67 3.20 5.40 9.54
CA SER A 67 4.40 5.47 8.70
C SER A 67 4.15 6.13 7.34
N GLY A 68 2.90 6.31 6.96
CA GLY A 68 2.48 6.88 5.69
C GLY A 68 1.99 5.86 4.67
N ALA A 69 2.00 4.57 5.00
CA ALA A 69 1.45 3.54 4.12
C ALA A 69 -0.07 3.61 4.07
N LYS A 70 -0.63 3.34 2.90
CA LYS A 70 -2.06 3.14 2.73
C LYS A 70 -2.35 1.65 2.69
N LEU A 71 -3.28 1.20 3.52
CA LEU A 71 -3.65 -0.21 3.63
C LEU A 71 -4.81 -0.53 2.71
N PHE A 72 -4.72 -1.68 2.06
CA PHE A 72 -5.76 -2.19 1.17
C PHE A 72 -6.26 -3.54 1.64
N THR A 73 -7.55 -3.81 1.41
CA THR A 73 -8.19 -5.07 1.76
C THR A 73 -8.11 -6.11 0.64
N SER A 74 -7.63 -5.70 -0.52
CA SER A 74 -7.52 -6.54 -1.71
C SER A 74 -6.24 -6.19 -2.46
N ASN A 75 -5.46 -7.21 -2.80
CA ASN A 75 -4.26 -7.05 -3.63
C ASN A 75 -4.61 -6.48 -5.00
N ALA A 76 -5.71 -6.93 -5.59
CA ALA A 76 -6.15 -6.43 -6.88
C ALA A 76 -6.53 -4.94 -6.83
N LEU A 77 -7.27 -4.52 -5.79
CA LEU A 77 -7.61 -3.11 -5.59
C LEU A 77 -6.37 -2.26 -5.40
N MET A 78 -5.41 -2.75 -4.62
CA MET A 78 -4.12 -2.07 -4.42
C MET A 78 -3.37 -1.87 -5.74
N SER A 79 -3.33 -2.89 -6.58
CA SER A 79 -2.66 -2.82 -7.89
C SER A 79 -3.30 -1.78 -8.81
N PHE A 80 -4.63 -1.70 -8.83
CA PHE A 80 -5.34 -0.68 -9.61
C PHE A 80 -5.09 0.72 -9.07
N ALA A 81 -5.09 0.89 -7.74
CA ALA A 81 -4.80 2.18 -7.14
C ALA A 81 -3.37 2.64 -7.49
N ALA A 82 -2.41 1.72 -7.50
CA ALA A 82 -1.03 2.03 -7.91
C ALA A 82 -0.97 2.47 -9.37
N ALA A 83 -1.71 1.81 -10.25
CA ALA A 83 -1.79 2.20 -11.65
C ALA A 83 -2.35 3.62 -11.82
N LEU A 84 -3.32 4.01 -11.00
CA LEU A 84 -3.88 5.37 -11.01
C LEU A 84 -2.88 6.42 -10.55
N VAL A 85 -2.00 6.09 -9.61
CA VAL A 85 -0.96 7.01 -9.14
C VAL A 85 -0.02 7.40 -10.26
N VAL A 86 0.37 6.43 -11.10
CA VAL A 86 1.33 6.68 -12.18
C VAL A 86 0.66 7.10 -13.50
N ASN A 87 -0.65 6.93 -13.63
CA ASN A 87 -1.41 7.24 -14.84
C ASN A 87 -2.63 8.14 -14.56
N LYS A 88 -2.42 9.20 -13.78
CA LYS A 88 -3.51 10.09 -13.32
C LYS A 88 -4.35 10.70 -14.44
N SER A 89 -3.75 10.91 -15.61
CA SER A 89 -4.43 11.52 -16.76
C SER A 89 -5.04 10.50 -17.73
N ASP A 90 -4.92 9.22 -17.47
CA ASP A 90 -5.47 8.18 -18.33
C ASP A 90 -6.94 7.94 -18.00
N GLU A 91 -7.84 8.64 -18.71
CA GLU A 91 -9.28 8.51 -18.52
C GLU A 91 -9.82 7.11 -18.85
N ASN A 92 -9.21 6.43 -19.81
CA ASN A 92 -9.62 5.07 -20.17
C ASN A 92 -9.30 4.08 -19.05
N LEU A 93 -8.15 4.22 -18.43
CA LEU A 93 -7.76 3.41 -17.27
C LEU A 93 -8.71 3.67 -16.10
N ILE A 94 -9.04 4.91 -15.83
CA ILE A 94 -9.97 5.29 -14.76
C ILE A 94 -11.34 4.67 -14.99
N LYS A 95 -11.87 4.75 -16.23
CA LYS A 95 -13.16 4.13 -16.58
C LYS A 95 -13.13 2.62 -16.40
N LYS A 96 -12.06 1.98 -16.84
CA LYS A 96 -11.90 0.54 -16.70
C LYS A 96 -11.87 0.11 -15.23
N ILE A 97 -11.16 0.83 -14.39
CA ILE A 97 -11.09 0.56 -12.96
C ILE A 97 -12.45 0.71 -12.31
N ARG A 98 -13.17 1.77 -12.64
CA ARG A 98 -14.52 1.98 -12.11
C ARG A 98 -15.47 0.85 -12.50
N ALA A 99 -15.45 0.44 -13.78
CA ALA A 99 -16.32 -0.61 -14.28
C ALA A 99 -16.03 -1.97 -13.62
N GLU A 100 -14.76 -2.33 -13.47
CA GLU A 100 -14.37 -3.65 -12.96
C GLU A 100 -14.34 -3.73 -11.44
N PHE A 101 -14.12 -2.61 -10.76
CA PHE A 101 -13.88 -2.60 -9.32
C PHE A 101 -14.93 -1.86 -8.51
N LEU A 102 -15.15 -0.61 -8.82
CA LEU A 102 -16.00 0.22 -7.97
C LEU A 102 -17.48 -0.13 -8.12
N GLU A 103 -17.91 -0.53 -9.31
CA GLU A 103 -19.28 -0.96 -9.54
C GLU A 103 -19.50 -2.41 -9.11
N GLY A 104 -18.50 -3.27 -9.23
CA GLY A 104 -18.58 -4.68 -8.89
C GLY A 104 -18.42 -4.98 -7.41
N GLU A 105 -17.55 -4.28 -6.70
CA GLU A 105 -17.22 -4.56 -5.30
C GLU A 105 -17.90 -3.65 -4.29
N LEU A 106 -18.32 -2.45 -4.68
CA LEU A 106 -19.01 -1.52 -3.80
C LEU A 106 -20.53 -1.67 -3.82
N ILE A 107 -21.02 -2.54 -4.67
CA ILE A 107 -22.43 -2.94 -4.73
C ILE A 107 -22.54 -4.36 -4.16
#